data_adf460b891955e5a620d43f652bb30e9
#
_entry.id   adf460b891955e5a620d43f652bb30e9
#
_cell.length_a   1.000
_cell.length_b   1.000
_cell.length_c   1.000
_cell.angle_alpha   90.00
_cell.angle_beta   90.00
_cell.angle_gamma   90.00
#
_symmetry.space_group_name_H-M   'P 1'
#
loop_
_entity.id
_entity.type
_entity.pdbx_description
1 polymer ?
#
loop_
_entity_poly.entity_id
_entity_poly.type
_entity_poly.pdbx_seq_one_letter_code
_entity_poly.pdbx_strand_id
1 'polypeptide(L)'
;DEVESIRTFEVESQLSREKKEGVSIVPDLAVTGDVTTSFLDFIPKETTLAMRDFLWLRERIQVVHDEALTPQAIAVQEVEENGGITLEGKLIDGSEFTVRALDFRRLEFGNKPTGTPNASVTFDTSAQPIFHKNFDLVAGSFKEYLEKGYTLYICSDSMKQTDRIRAIFEDRGDKIKFTPVERTVHEGFVDNTLRLCFFTD
;
A
#
# COMPACT_ATOMS: atom_id res chain seq x y z
N ASP A 1 -3.66 16.54 8.44
CA ASP A 1 -3.31 17.39 9.60
C ASP A 1 -2.44 18.53 9.09
N GLU A 2 -2.68 19.74 9.58
CA GLU A 2 -1.97 20.95 9.19
C GLU A 2 -0.88 21.25 10.20
N VAL A 3 0.32 21.60 9.73
CA VAL A 3 1.45 21.96 10.62
C VAL A 3 1.34 23.41 11.00
N GLU A 4 1.01 23.70 12.25
CA GLU A 4 0.80 25.07 12.75
C GLU A 4 2.10 25.88 12.85
N SER A 5 3.22 25.27 13.23
CA SER A 5 4.53 25.94 13.27
C SER A 5 5.69 24.96 13.28
N ILE A 6 6.80 25.37 12.71
CA ILE A 6 8.08 24.67 12.74
C ILE A 6 9.07 25.54 13.52
N ARG A 7 9.81 24.95 14.47
CA ARG A 7 10.82 25.65 15.27
C ARG A 7 12.08 24.82 15.42
N THR A 8 13.21 25.46 15.42
CA THR A 8 14.45 24.83 15.90
C THR A 8 14.41 24.72 17.41
N PHE A 9 15.01 23.69 17.97
CA PHE A 9 15.20 23.56 19.41
C PHE A 9 16.64 23.16 19.74
N GLU A 10 17.07 23.53 20.94
CA GLU A 10 18.38 23.16 21.45
C GLU A 10 18.29 21.82 22.17
N VAL A 11 19.12 20.86 21.77
CA VAL A 11 19.03 19.47 22.26
C VAL A 11 19.35 19.39 23.77
N GLU A 12 20.32 20.18 24.27
CA GLU A 12 20.73 20.14 25.67
C GLU A 12 19.71 20.79 26.61
N SER A 13 19.19 21.96 26.24
CA SER A 13 18.25 22.70 27.07
C SER A 13 16.79 22.39 26.82
N GLN A 14 16.46 21.67 25.73
CA GLN A 14 15.12 21.39 25.26
C GLN A 14 14.26 22.64 24.98
N LEU A 15 14.90 23.81 24.83
CA LEU A 15 14.20 25.06 24.58
C LEU A 15 14.03 25.32 23.09
N SER A 16 12.83 25.73 22.71
CA SER A 16 12.54 26.18 21.35
C SER A 16 13.24 27.49 21.07
N ARG A 17 13.90 27.57 19.91
CA ARG A 17 14.59 28.79 19.43
C ARG A 17 13.78 29.45 18.30
N GLU A 18 14.33 29.55 17.15
CA GLU A 18 13.77 30.29 16.02
C GLU A 18 12.61 29.59 15.35
N LYS A 19 11.62 30.35 14.91
CA LYS A 19 10.56 29.89 14.03
C LYS A 19 11.11 29.80 12.61
N LYS A 20 10.85 28.67 11.94
CA LYS A 20 11.18 28.44 10.52
C LYS A 20 9.92 28.47 9.66
N GLU A 21 10.03 29.01 8.47
CA GLU A 21 8.94 29.02 7.49
C GLU A 21 8.74 27.65 6.83
N GLY A 22 9.81 26.84 6.79
CA GLY A 22 9.78 25.49 6.24
C GLY A 22 10.98 24.67 6.72
N VAL A 23 10.89 23.36 6.55
CA VAL A 23 11.97 22.40 6.77
C VAL A 23 11.98 21.41 5.63
N SER A 24 13.15 21.14 5.09
CA SER A 24 13.36 20.02 4.17
C SER A 24 13.81 18.80 4.97
N ILE A 25 13.05 17.71 4.89
CA ILE A 25 13.45 16.43 5.46
C ILE A 25 14.17 15.67 4.37
N VAL A 26 15.49 15.64 4.46
CA VAL A 26 16.34 14.92 3.50
C VAL A 26 16.84 13.66 4.21
N PRO A 27 16.76 12.47 3.57
CA PRO A 27 17.43 11.30 4.11
C PRO A 27 18.93 11.60 4.21
N ASP A 28 19.53 11.24 5.34
CA ASP A 28 20.97 11.43 5.55
C ASP A 28 21.76 10.41 4.71
N LEU A 29 22.00 10.78 3.47
CA LEU A 29 22.84 10.01 2.55
C LEU A 29 24.33 10.34 2.69
N ALA A 30 24.67 11.35 3.53
CA ALA A 30 26.01 11.88 3.67
C ALA A 30 26.91 11.08 4.63
N VAL A 31 26.32 10.30 5.52
CA VAL A 31 27.05 9.63 6.61
C VAL A 31 27.77 8.36 6.16
N THR A 32 27.50 7.87 4.98
CA THR A 32 28.10 6.60 4.53
C THR A 32 29.33 6.84 3.71
N GLY A 33 30.44 6.27 4.15
CA GLY A 33 31.62 6.13 3.32
C GLY A 33 31.29 5.46 1.98
N ASP A 34 32.27 5.31 1.11
CA ASP A 34 32.17 4.95 -0.33
C ASP A 34 31.49 3.60 -0.66
N VAL A 35 30.96 2.89 0.32
CA VAL A 35 30.35 1.57 0.11
C VAL A 35 28.82 1.67 0.30
N THR A 36 28.11 1.71 -0.81
CA THR A 36 26.64 1.56 -0.84
C THR A 36 26.26 0.14 -1.23
N THR A 37 25.25 -0.41 -0.58
CA THR A 37 24.71 -1.74 -0.90
C THR A 37 23.27 -1.59 -1.35
N SER A 38 22.91 -2.20 -2.47
CA SER A 38 21.50 -2.24 -2.90
C SER A 38 20.64 -2.95 -1.87
N PHE A 39 19.40 -2.48 -1.67
CA PHE A 39 18.44 -3.16 -0.82
C PHE A 39 18.25 -4.62 -1.21
N LEU A 40 18.29 -4.96 -2.50
CA LEU A 40 18.18 -6.34 -2.99
C LEU A 40 19.42 -7.20 -2.67
N ASP A 41 20.59 -6.58 -2.43
CA ASP A 41 21.78 -7.30 -1.97
C ASP A 41 21.80 -7.44 -0.45
N PHE A 42 21.10 -6.54 0.25
CA PHE A 42 21.00 -6.55 1.70
C PHE A 42 20.04 -7.62 2.23
N ILE A 43 18.91 -7.85 1.55
CA ILE A 43 17.92 -8.83 1.99
C ILE A 43 18.37 -10.27 1.70
N PRO A 44 18.02 -11.26 2.56
CA PRO A 44 18.31 -12.68 2.33
C PRO A 44 17.73 -13.17 1.00
N LYS A 45 18.46 -14.03 0.29
CA LYS A 45 18.03 -14.56 -1.02
C LYS A 45 16.78 -15.45 -0.95
N GLU A 46 16.44 -15.96 0.23
CA GLU A 46 15.21 -16.71 0.50
C GLU A 46 13.97 -15.82 0.58
N THR A 47 14.15 -14.50 0.60
CA THR A 47 13.06 -13.53 0.62
C THR A 47 12.18 -13.68 -0.61
N THR A 48 10.86 -13.58 -0.41
CA THR A 48 9.91 -13.48 -1.52
C THR A 48 9.57 -12.02 -1.78
N LEU A 49 9.82 -11.56 -3.00
CA LEU A 49 9.44 -10.22 -3.44
C LEU A 49 7.96 -10.26 -3.84
N ALA A 50 7.12 -9.60 -3.04
CA ALA A 50 5.70 -9.45 -3.32
C ALA A 50 5.44 -8.06 -3.94
N MET A 51 4.84 -8.02 -5.13
CA MET A 51 4.59 -6.77 -5.85
C MET A 51 3.33 -6.85 -6.70
N ARG A 52 2.74 -5.71 -6.98
CA ARG A 52 1.52 -5.66 -7.79
C ARG A 52 1.79 -5.77 -9.29
N ASP A 53 2.83 -5.13 -9.78
CA ASP A 53 3.17 -5.05 -11.20
C ASP A 53 4.67 -4.84 -11.33
N PHE A 54 5.37 -5.87 -11.79
CA PHE A 54 6.83 -5.83 -11.92
C PHE A 54 7.29 -4.85 -12.99
N LEU A 55 6.60 -4.80 -14.13
CA LEU A 55 6.98 -3.91 -15.23
C LEU A 55 6.78 -2.46 -14.84
N TRP A 56 5.67 -2.14 -14.21
CA TRP A 56 5.42 -0.80 -13.71
C TRP A 56 6.48 -0.37 -12.67
N LEU A 57 6.83 -1.27 -11.74
CA LEU A 57 7.86 -0.99 -10.73
C LEU A 57 9.22 -0.73 -11.39
N ARG A 58 9.60 -1.55 -12.36
CA ARG A 58 10.83 -1.37 -13.13
C ARG A 58 10.85 -0.01 -13.84
N GLU A 59 9.76 0.36 -14.48
CA GLU A 59 9.62 1.66 -15.15
C GLU A 59 9.70 2.83 -14.19
N ARG A 60 9.06 2.70 -13.00
CA ARG A 60 9.16 3.74 -11.97
C ARG A 60 10.57 3.89 -11.42
N ILE A 61 11.31 2.81 -11.24
CA ILE A 61 12.72 2.86 -10.84
C ILE A 61 13.54 3.55 -11.90
N GLN A 62 13.31 3.24 -13.20
CA GLN A 62 13.99 3.91 -14.29
C GLN A 62 13.72 5.42 -14.31
N VAL A 63 12.46 5.82 -14.19
CA VAL A 63 12.09 7.24 -14.16
C VAL A 63 12.77 7.97 -13.00
N VAL A 64 12.75 7.39 -11.80
CA VAL A 64 13.41 7.99 -10.61
C VAL A 64 14.92 8.11 -10.83
N HIS A 65 15.55 7.09 -11.39
CA HIS A 65 16.97 7.11 -11.73
C HIS A 65 17.28 8.23 -12.71
N ASP A 66 16.52 8.34 -13.81
CA ASP A 66 16.75 9.33 -14.87
C ASP A 66 16.47 10.76 -14.37
N GLU A 67 15.42 10.97 -13.58
CA GLU A 67 15.10 12.27 -13.00
C GLU A 67 16.17 12.74 -12.00
N ALA A 68 16.68 11.83 -11.17
CA ALA A 68 17.69 12.15 -10.17
C ALA A 68 19.07 12.47 -10.77
N LEU A 69 19.35 11.96 -11.95
CA LEU A 69 20.61 12.17 -12.68
C LEU A 69 20.49 13.22 -13.79
N THR A 70 19.44 14.03 -13.83
CA THR A 70 19.36 15.16 -14.75
C THR A 70 20.41 16.21 -14.38
N PRO A 71 20.97 16.95 -15.39
CA PRO A 71 21.92 18.02 -15.12
C PRO A 71 21.39 19.08 -14.14
N GLN A 72 20.08 19.35 -14.17
CA GLN A 72 19.43 20.28 -13.27
C GLN A 72 19.37 19.75 -11.84
N ALA A 73 19.05 18.46 -11.65
CA ALA A 73 19.03 17.82 -10.33
C ALA A 73 20.44 17.76 -9.72
N ILE A 74 21.44 17.43 -10.51
CA ILE A 74 22.86 17.42 -10.10
C ILE A 74 23.30 18.83 -9.69
N ALA A 75 23.00 19.86 -10.48
CA ALA A 75 23.37 21.24 -10.20
C ALA A 75 22.73 21.76 -8.90
N VAL A 76 21.47 21.37 -8.59
CA VAL A 76 20.82 21.72 -7.33
C VAL A 76 21.53 21.06 -6.15
N GLN A 77 21.92 19.80 -6.29
CA GLN A 77 22.66 19.07 -5.25
C GLN A 77 24.04 19.68 -4.99
N GLU A 78 24.75 20.13 -6.03
CA GLU A 78 26.05 20.79 -5.90
C GLU A 78 25.98 22.15 -5.21
N VAL A 79 24.87 22.88 -5.36
CA VAL A 79 24.65 24.21 -4.73
C VAL A 79 24.24 24.10 -3.26
N GLU A 80 23.48 23.07 -2.90
CA GLU A 80 23.00 22.87 -1.52
C GLU A 80 24.09 22.29 -0.60
N GLU A 81 25.17 21.77 -1.16
CA GLU A 81 26.20 21.08 -0.38
C GLU A 81 27.62 21.62 -0.64
N ASN A 82 28.18 22.24 0.36
CA ASN A 82 29.64 22.37 0.49
C ASN A 82 30.33 21.01 0.74
N GLY A 83 29.82 19.94 0.13
CA GLY A 83 30.26 18.58 0.28
C GLY A 83 29.40 17.63 -0.54
N GLY A 84 29.21 17.95 -1.84
CA GLY A 84 28.22 17.33 -2.73
C GLY A 84 28.18 15.81 -2.73
N ILE A 85 27.03 15.23 -2.41
CA ILE A 85 26.75 13.81 -2.59
C ILE A 85 26.38 13.60 -4.04
N THR A 86 27.27 13.02 -4.81
CA THR A 86 26.94 12.52 -6.14
C THR A 86 26.06 11.29 -6.01
N LEU A 87 24.84 11.35 -6.52
CA LEU A 87 23.94 10.19 -6.61
C LEU A 87 24.36 9.21 -7.72
N GLU A 88 25.31 9.62 -8.55
CA GLU A 88 25.88 8.77 -9.60
C GLU A 88 26.47 7.50 -8.99
N GLY A 89 26.01 6.33 -9.47
CA GLY A 89 26.37 5.02 -8.93
C GLY A 89 25.71 4.63 -7.59
N LYS A 90 24.87 5.51 -6.99
CA LYS A 90 24.12 5.19 -5.76
C LYS A 90 22.67 4.74 -6.03
N LEU A 91 22.17 4.94 -7.23
CA LEU A 91 20.86 4.49 -7.66
C LEU A 91 21.01 3.40 -8.72
N ILE A 92 20.22 2.35 -8.59
CA ILE A 92 20.11 1.32 -9.63
C ILE A 92 19.08 1.78 -10.68
N ASP A 93 19.32 1.44 -11.93
CA ASP A 93 18.33 1.61 -13.00
C ASP A 93 17.34 0.44 -13.06
N GLY A 94 16.33 0.55 -13.94
CA GLY A 94 15.31 -0.48 -14.12
C GLY A 94 15.86 -1.81 -14.65
N SER A 95 16.95 -1.79 -15.41
CA SER A 95 17.60 -3.00 -15.95
C SER A 95 18.36 -3.73 -14.86
N GLU A 96 19.12 -3.02 -14.06
CA GLU A 96 19.85 -3.56 -12.92
C GLU A 96 18.89 -4.12 -11.86
N PHE A 97 17.80 -3.39 -11.57
CA PHE A 97 16.72 -3.91 -10.71
C PHE A 97 16.19 -5.25 -11.24
N THR A 98 15.93 -5.34 -12.54
CA THR A 98 15.43 -6.57 -13.16
C THR A 98 16.38 -7.74 -12.95
N VAL A 99 17.68 -7.54 -13.22
CA VAL A 99 18.69 -8.60 -13.07
C VAL A 99 18.77 -9.05 -11.61
N ARG A 100 18.83 -8.12 -10.65
CA ARG A 100 18.92 -8.45 -9.22
C ARG A 100 17.67 -9.13 -8.69
N ALA A 101 16.48 -8.76 -9.20
CA ALA A 101 15.21 -9.36 -8.82
C ALA A 101 15.03 -10.81 -9.31
N LEU A 102 15.81 -11.25 -10.32
CA LEU A 102 15.79 -12.66 -10.78
C LEU A 102 16.31 -13.65 -9.74
N ASP A 103 17.11 -13.20 -8.80
CA ASP A 103 17.65 -14.04 -7.72
C ASP A 103 16.61 -14.41 -6.66
N PHE A 104 15.42 -13.81 -6.70
CA PHE A 104 14.39 -13.96 -5.68
C PHE A 104 13.17 -14.69 -6.21
N ARG A 105 12.44 -15.34 -5.31
CA ARG A 105 11.06 -15.74 -5.61
C ARG A 105 10.20 -14.50 -5.75
N ARG A 106 9.35 -14.48 -6.78
CA ARG A 106 8.44 -13.37 -7.02
C ARG A 106 7.00 -13.81 -6.89
N LEU A 107 6.21 -13.00 -6.20
CA LEU A 107 4.76 -13.10 -6.12
C LEU A 107 4.18 -11.81 -6.72
N GLU A 108 3.57 -11.94 -7.88
CA GLU A 108 2.97 -10.81 -8.59
C GLU A 108 1.44 -10.85 -8.41
N PHE A 109 0.89 -9.70 -8.00
CA PHE A 109 -0.56 -9.50 -7.91
C PHE A 109 -1.00 -8.62 -9.08
N GLY A 110 -1.95 -9.07 -9.87
CA GLY A 110 -2.48 -8.27 -10.97
C GLY A 110 -3.12 -9.13 -12.05
N ASN A 111 -3.55 -8.47 -13.11
CA ASN A 111 -4.30 -9.13 -14.18
C ASN A 111 -3.40 -9.87 -15.18
N LYS A 112 -2.11 -9.56 -15.20
CA LYS A 112 -1.16 -10.17 -16.13
C LYS A 112 0.19 -10.40 -15.46
N PRO A 113 0.69 -11.62 -15.43
CA PRO A 113 2.03 -11.90 -14.92
C PRO A 113 3.11 -11.37 -15.86
N THR A 114 4.25 -11.00 -15.30
CA THR A 114 5.44 -10.69 -16.10
C THR A 114 6.15 -11.98 -16.51
N GLY A 115 6.17 -12.27 -17.79
CA GLY A 115 6.76 -13.51 -18.32
C GLY A 115 5.89 -14.74 -18.08
N THR A 116 6.53 -15.91 -17.96
CA THR A 116 5.83 -17.20 -17.72
C THR A 116 5.93 -17.58 -16.25
N PRO A 117 4.84 -17.52 -15.48
CA PRO A 117 4.87 -17.89 -14.07
C PRO A 117 4.93 -19.41 -13.91
N ASN A 118 5.56 -19.90 -12.83
CA ASN A 118 5.55 -21.32 -12.47
C ASN A 118 4.17 -21.79 -12.00
N ALA A 119 3.39 -20.90 -11.40
CA ALA A 119 2.02 -21.13 -10.98
C ALA A 119 1.22 -19.83 -11.08
N SER A 120 -0.06 -19.94 -11.38
CA SER A 120 -0.99 -18.82 -11.43
C SER A 120 -2.28 -19.21 -10.72
N VAL A 121 -2.77 -18.30 -9.89
CA VAL A 121 -4.07 -18.43 -9.22
C VAL A 121 -4.93 -17.26 -9.65
N THR A 122 -6.12 -17.56 -10.18
CA THR A 122 -7.07 -16.55 -10.62
C THR A 122 -8.24 -16.49 -9.63
N PHE A 123 -8.56 -15.29 -9.19
CA PHE A 123 -9.72 -15.00 -8.34
C PHE A 123 -10.76 -14.24 -9.17
N ASP A 124 -11.97 -14.76 -9.22
CA ASP A 124 -13.13 -14.04 -9.78
C ASP A 124 -13.79 -13.24 -8.67
N THR A 125 -13.27 -12.04 -8.45
CA THR A 125 -13.73 -11.15 -7.38
C THR A 125 -14.28 -9.84 -7.93
N SER A 126 -15.26 -9.29 -7.24
CA SER A 126 -15.77 -7.94 -7.45
C SER A 126 -15.72 -7.13 -6.17
N ALA A 127 -15.58 -5.81 -6.29
CA ALA A 127 -15.56 -4.92 -5.13
C ALA A 127 -16.91 -4.92 -4.42
N GLN A 128 -16.88 -4.65 -3.11
CA GLN A 128 -18.09 -4.40 -2.34
C GLN A 128 -18.89 -3.24 -2.96
N PRO A 129 -20.22 -3.38 -3.12
CA PRO A 129 -21.06 -2.26 -3.53
C PRO A 129 -20.99 -1.08 -2.54
N ILE A 130 -21.02 0.14 -3.06
CA ILE A 130 -21.03 1.34 -2.24
C ILE A 130 -22.48 1.64 -1.82
N PHE A 131 -22.74 1.65 -0.53
CA PHE A 131 -24.10 1.82 0.00
C PHE A 131 -24.44 3.23 0.48
N HIS A 132 -23.49 4.16 0.53
CA HIS A 132 -23.71 5.56 0.97
C HIS A 132 -24.51 5.69 2.29
N LYS A 133 -24.26 4.79 3.25
CA LYS A 133 -25.00 4.70 4.53
C LYS A 133 -26.52 4.46 4.38
N ASN A 134 -26.97 3.98 3.24
CA ASN A 134 -28.36 3.68 2.98
C ASN A 134 -28.68 2.21 3.27
N PHE A 135 -29.37 1.96 4.38
CA PHE A 135 -29.71 0.60 4.81
C PHE A 135 -30.72 -0.11 3.88
N ASP A 136 -31.50 0.61 3.09
CA ASP A 136 -32.40 -0.02 2.10
C ASP A 136 -31.58 -0.65 0.98
N LEU A 137 -30.54 0.05 0.52
CA LEU A 137 -29.61 -0.49 -0.49
C LEU A 137 -28.83 -1.66 0.06
N VAL A 138 -28.35 -1.59 1.33
CA VAL A 138 -27.67 -2.70 1.98
C VAL A 138 -28.58 -3.93 2.05
N ALA A 139 -29.79 -3.76 2.58
CA ALA A 139 -30.75 -4.85 2.73
C ALA A 139 -31.14 -5.47 1.38
N GLY A 140 -31.40 -4.63 0.38
CA GLY A 140 -31.71 -5.08 -0.98
C GLY A 140 -30.57 -5.91 -1.58
N SER A 141 -29.36 -5.40 -1.53
CA SER A 141 -28.16 -6.09 -2.03
C SER A 141 -27.90 -7.40 -1.29
N PHE A 142 -28.02 -7.42 0.02
CA PHE A 142 -27.79 -8.64 0.83
C PHE A 142 -28.83 -9.73 0.52
N LYS A 143 -30.12 -9.35 0.35
CA LYS A 143 -31.16 -10.28 -0.06
C LYS A 143 -30.85 -10.88 -1.44
N GLU A 144 -30.45 -10.05 -2.38
CA GLU A 144 -30.09 -10.50 -3.73
C GLU A 144 -28.93 -11.51 -3.71
N TYR A 145 -27.88 -11.25 -2.92
CA TYR A 145 -26.77 -12.20 -2.77
C TYR A 145 -27.23 -13.52 -2.12
N LEU A 146 -28.03 -13.44 -1.04
CA LEU A 146 -28.58 -14.64 -0.39
C LEU A 146 -29.46 -15.46 -1.32
N GLU A 147 -30.31 -14.82 -2.13
CA GLU A 147 -31.16 -15.48 -3.13
C GLU A 147 -30.33 -16.17 -4.24
N LYS A 148 -29.18 -15.58 -4.59
CA LYS A 148 -28.22 -16.18 -5.52
C LYS A 148 -27.34 -17.27 -4.88
N GLY A 149 -27.57 -17.60 -3.62
CA GLY A 149 -26.86 -18.64 -2.89
C GLY A 149 -25.47 -18.26 -2.38
N TYR A 150 -25.21 -16.95 -2.18
CA TYR A 150 -24.00 -16.47 -1.54
C TYR A 150 -24.10 -16.55 -0.02
N THR A 151 -22.98 -16.74 0.64
CA THR A 151 -22.85 -16.61 2.10
C THR A 151 -22.29 -15.23 2.42
N LEU A 152 -22.93 -14.53 3.36
CA LEU A 152 -22.53 -13.19 3.76
C LEU A 152 -21.66 -13.23 5.02
N TYR A 153 -20.52 -12.58 4.97
CA TYR A 153 -19.65 -12.29 6.11
C TYR A 153 -19.57 -10.78 6.29
N ILE A 154 -19.75 -10.32 7.52
CA ILE A 154 -19.52 -8.91 7.89
C ILE A 154 -18.29 -8.85 8.76
N CYS A 155 -17.25 -8.19 8.24
CA CYS A 155 -15.95 -8.02 8.86
C CYS A 155 -15.95 -6.70 9.64
N SER A 156 -15.62 -6.75 10.93
CA SER A 156 -15.49 -5.58 11.78
C SER A 156 -14.54 -5.87 12.94
N ASP A 157 -13.80 -4.87 13.38
CA ASP A 157 -12.95 -4.98 14.58
C ASP A 157 -13.76 -5.03 15.88
N SER A 158 -15.09 -4.85 15.79
CA SER A 158 -15.98 -4.80 16.95
C SER A 158 -17.22 -5.67 16.75
N MET A 159 -17.35 -6.70 17.55
CA MET A 159 -18.57 -7.51 17.61
C MET A 159 -19.81 -6.69 17.94
N LYS A 160 -19.67 -5.61 18.72
CA LYS A 160 -20.79 -4.70 19.01
C LYS A 160 -21.36 -4.02 17.75
N GLN A 161 -20.52 -3.74 16.75
CA GLN A 161 -20.98 -3.18 15.47
C GLN A 161 -21.77 -4.22 14.69
N THR A 162 -21.30 -5.45 14.61
CA THR A 162 -22.03 -6.52 13.93
C THR A 162 -23.35 -6.87 14.60
N ASP A 163 -23.40 -6.85 15.93
CA ASP A 163 -24.65 -7.01 16.69
C ASP A 163 -25.64 -5.86 16.45
N ARG A 164 -25.14 -4.63 16.36
CA ARG A 164 -25.96 -3.46 15.97
C ARG A 164 -26.54 -3.61 14.57
N ILE A 165 -25.74 -4.05 13.60
CA ILE A 165 -26.22 -4.28 12.22
C ILE A 165 -27.31 -5.36 12.23
N ARG A 166 -27.13 -6.43 13.00
CA ARG A 166 -28.14 -7.48 13.16
C ARG A 166 -29.45 -6.94 13.73
N ALA A 167 -29.36 -6.17 14.83
CA ALA A 167 -30.53 -5.54 15.43
C ALA A 167 -31.27 -4.62 14.46
N ILE A 168 -30.55 -3.84 13.65
CA ILE A 168 -31.17 -2.97 12.63
C ILE A 168 -31.97 -3.80 11.62
N PHE A 169 -31.44 -4.92 11.12
CA PHE A 169 -32.17 -5.78 10.19
C PHE A 169 -33.37 -6.44 10.84
N GLU A 170 -33.26 -6.85 12.11
CA GLU A 170 -34.38 -7.42 12.90
C GLU A 170 -35.51 -6.39 13.12
N ASP A 171 -35.18 -5.18 13.55
CA ASP A 171 -36.14 -4.09 13.78
C ASP A 171 -36.87 -3.68 12.49
N ARG A 172 -36.21 -3.78 11.35
CA ARG A 172 -36.80 -3.55 10.03
C ARG A 172 -37.61 -4.71 9.49
N GLY A 173 -37.56 -5.87 10.14
CA GLY A 173 -38.17 -7.10 9.66
C GLY A 173 -37.44 -7.75 8.48
N ASP A 174 -36.19 -7.34 8.21
CA ASP A 174 -35.37 -7.92 7.17
C ASP A 174 -34.82 -9.28 7.60
N LYS A 175 -35.14 -10.35 6.87
CA LYS A 175 -34.66 -11.70 7.14
C LYS A 175 -33.27 -11.95 6.55
N ILE A 176 -32.30 -11.16 6.95
CA ILE A 176 -30.93 -11.22 6.48
C ILE A 176 -30.08 -12.03 7.48
N LYS A 177 -29.47 -13.12 6.99
CA LYS A 177 -28.51 -13.91 7.77
C LYS A 177 -27.10 -13.60 7.28
N PHE A 178 -26.23 -13.32 8.21
CA PHE A 178 -24.81 -13.16 7.96
C PHE A 178 -23.97 -13.73 9.12
N THR A 179 -22.72 -14.05 8.81
CA THR A 179 -21.74 -14.48 9.82
C THR A 179 -20.84 -13.31 10.17
N PRO A 180 -20.77 -12.91 11.46
CA PRO A 180 -19.83 -11.89 11.89
C PRO A 180 -18.40 -12.45 11.89
N VAL A 181 -17.45 -11.62 11.48
CA VAL A 181 -16.00 -11.91 11.55
C VAL A 181 -15.32 -10.80 12.31
N GLU A 182 -14.70 -11.15 13.45
CA GLU A 182 -13.98 -10.20 14.31
C GLU A 182 -12.59 -9.89 13.73
N ARG A 183 -12.59 -9.39 12.54
CA ARG A 183 -11.44 -8.83 11.81
C ARG A 183 -11.97 -7.92 10.72
N THR A 184 -11.27 -6.82 10.47
CA THR A 184 -11.59 -5.97 9.33
C THR A 184 -10.70 -6.31 8.12
N VAL A 185 -11.18 -5.94 6.95
CA VAL A 185 -10.41 -5.88 5.70
C VAL A 185 -10.46 -4.44 5.20
N HIS A 186 -9.43 -4.01 4.49
CA HIS A 186 -9.35 -2.62 4.00
C HIS A 186 -10.53 -2.27 3.10
N GLU A 187 -10.90 -3.18 2.22
CA GLU A 187 -12.08 -3.08 1.35
C GLU A 187 -12.80 -4.42 1.30
N GLY A 188 -14.12 -4.38 1.36
CA GLY A 188 -14.93 -5.58 1.20
C GLY A 188 -14.94 -6.05 -0.26
N PHE A 189 -15.20 -7.33 -0.46
CA PHE A 189 -15.25 -7.94 -1.78
C PHE A 189 -16.24 -9.11 -1.84
N VAL A 190 -16.56 -9.49 -3.05
CA VAL A 190 -17.37 -10.70 -3.36
C VAL A 190 -16.50 -11.66 -4.13
N ASP A 191 -16.40 -12.90 -3.68
CA ASP A 191 -15.82 -14.02 -4.42
C ASP A 191 -16.94 -14.73 -5.18
N ASN A 192 -16.94 -14.58 -6.50
CA ASN A 192 -17.99 -15.14 -7.36
C ASN A 192 -17.84 -16.65 -7.57
N THR A 193 -16.62 -17.17 -7.44
CA THR A 193 -16.35 -18.61 -7.59
C THR A 193 -16.85 -19.39 -6.36
N LEU A 194 -16.51 -18.91 -5.17
CA LEU A 194 -16.90 -19.53 -3.91
C LEU A 194 -18.29 -19.08 -3.42
N ARG A 195 -18.86 -18.06 -4.04
CA ARG A 195 -20.12 -17.39 -3.62
C ARG A 195 -20.07 -16.90 -2.19
N LEU A 196 -19.00 -16.19 -1.87
CA LEU A 196 -18.78 -15.60 -0.56
C LEU A 196 -18.72 -14.07 -0.69
N CYS A 197 -19.42 -13.39 0.21
CA CYS A 197 -19.34 -11.94 0.32
C CYS A 197 -18.63 -11.58 1.63
N PHE A 198 -17.55 -10.83 1.56
CA PHE A 198 -16.86 -10.26 2.70
C PHE A 198 -17.07 -8.75 2.68
N PHE A 199 -18.00 -8.28 3.50
CA PHE A 199 -18.33 -6.87 3.57
C PHE A 199 -17.73 -6.25 4.83
N THR A 200 -17.30 -5.01 4.71
CA THR A 200 -16.79 -4.20 5.82
C THR A 200 -17.63 -2.95 5.97
N ASP A 201 -17.63 -2.34 7.15
CA ASP A 201 -18.34 -1.11 7.52
C ASP A 201 -17.70 0.17 6.95
#